data_aedde363eb4b7da78280bb4bb87b4d28
#
_entry.id   aedde363eb4b7da78280bb4bb87b4d28
#
_cell.length_a   1.000
_cell.length_b   1.000
_cell.length_c   1.000
_cell.angle_alpha   90.00
_cell.angle_beta   90.00
_cell.angle_gamma   90.00
#
_symmetry.space_group_name_H-M   'P 1'
#
loop_
_entity.id
_entity.type
_entity.pdbx_description
1 polymer ?
#
loop_
_entity_poly.entity_id
_entity_poly.type
_entity_poly.pdbx_seq_one_letter_code
_entity_poly.pdbx_strand_id
1 'polypeptide(L)'
;MIRLLLADDQELIRSALAIMLALEEDFEVVASVGRGDEVAAAAREHHPDVALLDIEMPGLDGLTAAGVLAREAPQCRSVILTTFGRPGYLRRAMESGASGFVVKDSPPEQLAAAIRRVAAGERVVDPALAAESLATGASPLTARERDVLVAAKEGATVSEIAGKLFLSEGTVRNYLSAAIAKTGTRNRSEAVRLAEERGWL
;
A
#
# COMPACT_ATOMS: atom_id res chain seq x y z
N MET A 1 2.70 22.29 -14.86
CA MET A 1 1.43 21.62 -14.42
C MET A 1 1.82 20.21 -14.02
N ILE A 2 1.48 19.78 -12.81
CA ILE A 2 1.79 18.44 -12.29
C ILE A 2 0.67 17.50 -12.70
N ARG A 3 1.01 16.44 -13.42
CA ARG A 3 0.07 15.45 -13.96
C ARG A 3 -0.13 14.32 -12.93
N LEU A 4 -1.38 14.05 -12.58
CA LEU A 4 -1.76 13.14 -11.52
C LEU A 4 -2.50 11.91 -12.06
N LEU A 5 -2.12 10.73 -11.57
CA LEU A 5 -2.88 9.49 -11.67
C LEU A 5 -3.52 9.20 -10.32
N LEU A 6 -4.82 8.95 -10.28
CA LEU A 6 -5.54 8.53 -9.08
C LEU A 6 -5.88 7.04 -9.16
N ALA A 7 -5.57 6.30 -8.10
CA ALA A 7 -5.92 4.89 -7.99
C ALA A 7 -6.54 4.61 -6.60
N ASP A 8 -7.83 4.28 -6.60
CA ASP A 8 -8.62 4.02 -5.39
C ASP A 8 -9.83 3.16 -5.80
N ASP A 9 -10.16 2.12 -5.08
CA ASP A 9 -11.30 1.26 -5.44
C ASP A 9 -12.66 1.90 -5.12
N GLN A 10 -12.68 2.88 -4.22
CA GLN A 10 -13.87 3.62 -3.83
C GLN A 10 -14.14 4.78 -4.80
N GLU A 11 -15.07 4.58 -5.73
CA GLU A 11 -15.40 5.56 -6.78
C GLU A 11 -15.75 6.95 -6.22
N LEU A 12 -16.48 7.01 -5.09
CA LEU A 12 -16.86 8.28 -4.46
C LEU A 12 -15.61 9.04 -3.97
N ILE A 13 -14.68 8.36 -3.31
CA ILE A 13 -13.45 8.97 -2.80
C ILE A 13 -12.58 9.41 -3.97
N ARG A 14 -12.41 8.56 -4.98
CA ARG A 14 -11.62 8.85 -6.18
C ARG A 14 -12.16 10.08 -6.92
N SER A 15 -13.50 10.18 -7.07
CA SER A 15 -14.15 11.33 -7.69
C SER A 15 -14.01 12.60 -6.86
N ALA A 16 -14.15 12.52 -5.53
CA ALA A 16 -13.98 13.66 -4.64
C ALA A 16 -12.52 14.18 -4.67
N LEU A 17 -11.53 13.29 -4.66
CA LEU A 17 -10.13 13.65 -4.80
C LEU A 17 -9.86 14.33 -6.16
N ALA A 18 -10.42 13.81 -7.25
CA ALA A 18 -10.26 14.41 -8.57
C ALA A 18 -10.80 15.84 -8.62
N ILE A 19 -12.00 16.08 -8.07
CA ILE A 19 -12.62 17.42 -8.01
C ILE A 19 -11.77 18.36 -7.14
N MET A 20 -11.36 17.88 -5.95
CA MET A 20 -10.57 18.67 -5.01
C MET A 20 -9.21 19.08 -5.60
N LEU A 21 -8.51 18.15 -6.23
CA LEU A 21 -7.21 18.42 -6.84
C LEU A 21 -7.31 19.29 -8.10
N ALA A 22 -8.42 19.23 -8.83
CA ALA A 22 -8.67 20.11 -9.98
C ALA A 22 -8.92 21.58 -9.60
N LEU A 23 -9.12 21.91 -8.31
CA LEU A 23 -9.19 23.29 -7.83
C LEU A 23 -7.81 23.95 -7.74
N GLU A 24 -6.74 23.17 -7.75
CA GLU A 24 -5.37 23.67 -7.74
C GLU A 24 -4.94 24.00 -9.18
N GLU A 25 -4.52 25.23 -9.44
CA GLU A 25 -4.17 25.71 -10.80
C GLU A 25 -2.98 24.99 -11.44
N ASP A 26 -2.13 24.35 -10.63
CA ASP A 26 -0.92 23.65 -11.05
C ASP A 26 -1.08 22.13 -11.19
N PHE A 27 -2.30 21.58 -10.96
CA PHE A 27 -2.57 20.16 -11.08
C PHE A 27 -3.47 19.82 -12.26
N GLU A 28 -3.23 18.63 -12.84
CA GLU A 28 -4.07 18.02 -13.88
C GLU A 28 -4.25 16.52 -13.56
N VAL A 29 -5.47 16.07 -13.32
CA VAL A 29 -5.78 14.65 -13.18
C VAL A 29 -5.89 14.04 -14.57
N VAL A 30 -4.88 13.30 -15.01
CA VAL A 30 -4.78 12.73 -16.36
C VAL A 30 -5.31 11.31 -16.46
N ALA A 31 -5.39 10.60 -15.33
CA ALA A 31 -5.95 9.24 -15.28
C ALA A 31 -6.57 8.92 -13.93
N SER A 32 -7.57 8.03 -13.92
CA SER A 32 -8.26 7.59 -12.73
C SER A 32 -8.66 6.12 -12.89
N VAL A 33 -8.17 5.24 -12.00
CA VAL A 33 -8.39 3.79 -12.07
C VAL A 33 -8.90 3.25 -10.74
N GLY A 34 -9.68 2.17 -10.78
CA GLY A 34 -10.25 1.53 -9.59
C GLY A 34 -9.51 0.27 -9.13
N ARG A 35 -8.42 -0.09 -9.80
CA ARG A 35 -7.70 -1.35 -9.56
C ARG A 35 -6.20 -1.14 -9.62
N GLY A 36 -5.46 -1.80 -8.74
CA GLY A 36 -4.01 -1.66 -8.69
C GLY A 36 -3.28 -2.28 -9.89
N ASP A 37 -3.85 -3.29 -10.52
CA ASP A 37 -3.28 -3.91 -11.74
C ASP A 37 -3.43 -3.04 -13.01
N GLU A 38 -4.23 -1.98 -12.96
CA GLU A 38 -4.39 -0.99 -14.05
C GLU A 38 -3.37 0.15 -13.96
N VAL A 39 -2.77 0.39 -12.79
CA VAL A 39 -1.92 1.56 -12.50
C VAL A 39 -0.74 1.68 -13.48
N ALA A 40 0.00 0.61 -13.71
CA ALA A 40 1.18 0.65 -14.57
C ALA A 40 0.82 0.91 -16.05
N ALA A 41 -0.31 0.36 -16.52
CA ALA A 41 -0.79 0.61 -17.87
C ALA A 41 -1.21 2.08 -18.05
N ALA A 42 -2.00 2.62 -17.10
CA ALA A 42 -2.41 4.02 -17.10
C ALA A 42 -1.21 4.99 -17.01
N ALA A 43 -0.19 4.65 -16.22
CA ALA A 43 1.01 5.46 -16.13
C ALA A 43 1.82 5.50 -17.43
N ARG A 44 1.88 4.37 -18.16
CA ARG A 44 2.53 4.33 -19.49
C ARG A 44 1.76 5.11 -20.55
N GLU A 45 0.44 5.11 -20.49
CA GLU A 45 -0.42 5.78 -21.47
C GLU A 45 -0.48 7.29 -21.23
N HIS A 46 -0.66 7.70 -19.98
CA HIS A 46 -0.93 9.10 -19.63
C HIS A 46 0.28 9.88 -19.12
N HIS A 47 1.42 9.23 -18.90
CA HIS A 47 2.66 9.85 -18.41
C HIS A 47 2.45 10.81 -17.22
N PRO A 48 1.88 10.37 -16.09
CA PRO A 48 1.74 11.21 -14.90
C PRO A 48 3.09 11.46 -14.21
N ASP A 49 3.21 12.60 -13.53
CA ASP A 49 4.35 12.91 -12.68
C ASP A 49 4.24 12.24 -11.31
N VAL A 50 3.00 12.20 -10.78
CA VAL A 50 2.70 11.62 -9.47
C VAL A 50 1.46 10.72 -9.54
N ALA A 51 1.56 9.52 -8.98
CA ALA A 51 0.45 8.60 -8.78
C ALA A 51 0.04 8.58 -7.31
N LEU A 52 -1.22 8.87 -7.02
CA LEU A 52 -1.84 8.71 -5.70
C LEU A 52 -2.47 7.34 -5.64
N LEU A 53 -2.00 6.48 -4.75
CA LEU A 53 -2.38 5.07 -4.69
C LEU A 53 -3.01 4.74 -3.34
N ASP A 54 -4.26 4.29 -3.33
CA ASP A 54 -4.82 3.65 -2.13
C ASP A 54 -4.11 2.32 -1.85
N ILE A 55 -4.09 1.90 -0.59
CA ILE A 55 -3.48 0.61 -0.21
C ILE A 55 -4.39 -0.54 -0.60
N GLU A 56 -5.67 -0.46 -0.27
CA GLU A 56 -6.62 -1.56 -0.43
C GLU A 56 -7.33 -1.47 -1.79
N MET A 57 -6.77 -2.12 -2.80
CA MET A 57 -7.36 -2.17 -4.13
C MET A 57 -7.45 -3.61 -4.66
N PRO A 58 -8.46 -3.94 -5.47
CA PRO A 58 -8.54 -5.22 -6.17
C PRO A 58 -7.43 -5.36 -7.23
N GLY A 59 -7.10 -6.60 -7.56
CA GLY A 59 -6.01 -6.94 -8.49
C GLY A 59 -4.66 -6.91 -7.81
N LEU A 60 -4.04 -5.74 -7.67
CA LEU A 60 -2.84 -5.51 -6.88
C LEU A 60 -3.14 -4.52 -5.75
N ASP A 61 -2.59 -4.75 -4.56
CA ASP A 61 -2.58 -3.73 -3.52
C ASP A 61 -1.70 -2.54 -3.93
N GLY A 62 -1.98 -1.36 -3.35
CA GLY A 62 -1.27 -0.14 -3.72
C GLY A 62 0.23 -0.15 -3.44
N LEU A 63 0.69 -0.92 -2.45
CA LEU A 63 2.12 -1.06 -2.17
C LEU A 63 2.81 -1.89 -3.25
N THR A 64 2.17 -2.96 -3.69
CA THR A 64 2.63 -3.78 -4.82
C THR A 64 2.59 -2.97 -6.12
N ALA A 65 1.50 -2.23 -6.36
CA ALA A 65 1.37 -1.34 -7.52
C ALA A 65 2.46 -0.26 -7.56
N ALA A 66 2.81 0.35 -6.41
CA ALA A 66 3.93 1.28 -6.30
C ALA A 66 5.27 0.64 -6.68
N GLY A 67 5.50 -0.61 -6.26
CA GLY A 67 6.71 -1.37 -6.64
C GLY A 67 6.76 -1.71 -8.13
N VAL A 68 5.63 -1.99 -8.77
CA VAL A 68 5.54 -2.16 -10.23
C VAL A 68 5.83 -0.84 -10.93
N LEU A 69 5.17 0.24 -10.49
CA LEU A 69 5.32 1.59 -11.04
C LEU A 69 6.78 2.07 -11.01
N ALA A 70 7.47 1.87 -9.88
CA ALA A 70 8.87 2.26 -9.73
C ALA A 70 9.82 1.55 -10.73
N ARG A 71 9.46 0.35 -11.20
CA ARG A 71 10.23 -0.39 -12.21
C ARG A 71 9.85 -0.06 -13.64
N GLU A 72 8.55 0.08 -13.92
CA GLU A 72 8.03 0.21 -15.27
C GLU A 72 7.85 1.66 -15.74
N ALA A 73 7.67 2.60 -14.79
CA ALA A 73 7.52 4.02 -15.06
C ALA A 73 8.26 4.87 -13.99
N PRO A 74 9.59 4.79 -13.89
CA PRO A 74 10.39 5.40 -12.82
C PRO A 74 10.31 6.94 -12.80
N GLN A 75 9.84 7.57 -13.85
CA GLN A 75 9.56 9.00 -13.90
C GLN A 75 8.29 9.38 -13.11
N CYS A 76 7.35 8.45 -12.93
CA CYS A 76 6.14 8.66 -12.13
C CYS A 76 6.41 8.30 -10.67
N ARG A 77 6.35 9.27 -9.79
CA ARG A 77 6.51 9.04 -8.35
C ARG A 77 5.21 8.64 -7.71
N SER A 78 5.25 7.72 -6.75
CA SER A 78 4.04 7.29 -6.05
C SER A 78 3.93 7.89 -4.66
N VAL A 79 2.70 8.29 -4.31
CA VAL A 79 2.27 8.65 -2.96
C VAL A 79 1.21 7.66 -2.53
N ILE A 80 1.44 6.97 -1.44
CA ILE A 80 0.45 6.08 -0.83
C ILE A 80 -0.55 6.92 -0.04
N LEU A 81 -1.83 6.74 -0.32
CA LEU A 81 -2.94 7.28 0.47
C LEU A 81 -3.54 6.16 1.32
N THR A 82 -3.80 6.43 2.59
CA THR A 82 -4.38 5.45 3.51
C THR A 82 -5.38 6.08 4.45
N THR A 83 -6.43 5.36 4.80
CA THR A 83 -7.36 5.77 5.87
C THR A 83 -6.75 5.62 7.26
N PHE A 84 -5.78 4.71 7.43
CA PHE A 84 -5.13 4.44 8.70
C PHE A 84 -3.62 4.41 8.54
N GLY A 85 -2.93 5.29 9.25
CA GLY A 85 -1.47 5.36 9.28
C GLY A 85 -0.83 4.19 10.06
N ARG A 86 -1.14 2.93 9.68
CA ARG A 86 -0.52 1.77 10.36
C ARG A 86 1.00 1.77 10.14
N PRO A 87 1.79 1.68 11.21
CA PRO A 87 3.26 1.84 11.13
C PRO A 87 3.95 0.90 10.14
N GLY A 88 3.47 -0.33 10.01
CA GLY A 88 4.03 -1.32 9.08
C GLY A 88 3.77 -0.99 7.60
N TYR A 89 2.68 -0.31 7.28
CA TYR A 89 2.40 0.14 5.91
C TYR A 89 3.38 1.22 5.45
N LEU A 90 3.74 2.16 6.32
CA LEU A 90 4.75 3.16 5.99
C LEU A 90 6.08 2.52 5.58
N ARG A 91 6.58 1.57 6.36
CA ARG A 91 7.82 0.86 6.04
C ARG A 91 7.73 0.15 4.69
N ARG A 92 6.67 -0.64 4.47
CA ARG A 92 6.44 -1.35 3.21
C ARG A 92 6.32 -0.39 2.02
N ALA A 93 5.65 0.75 2.20
CA ALA A 93 5.56 1.80 1.18
C ALA A 93 6.94 2.31 0.79
N MET A 94 7.79 2.63 1.76
CA MET A 94 9.14 3.10 1.48
C MET A 94 10.03 2.02 0.85
N GLU A 95 9.91 0.77 1.28
CA GLU A 95 10.62 -0.39 0.70
C GLU A 95 10.16 -0.69 -0.73
N SER A 96 8.88 -0.46 -1.07
CA SER A 96 8.37 -0.60 -2.43
C SER A 96 8.77 0.54 -3.37
N GLY A 97 9.44 1.59 -2.86
CA GLY A 97 9.90 2.73 -3.65
C GLY A 97 8.93 3.91 -3.69
N ALA A 98 7.89 3.93 -2.85
CA ALA A 98 7.02 5.09 -2.74
C ALA A 98 7.80 6.32 -2.27
N SER A 99 7.45 7.47 -2.84
CA SER A 99 8.04 8.77 -2.52
C SER A 99 7.25 9.53 -1.45
N GLY A 100 5.98 9.16 -1.23
CA GLY A 100 5.13 9.78 -0.22
C GLY A 100 4.23 8.79 0.48
N PHE A 101 3.84 9.14 1.73
CA PHE A 101 2.86 8.42 2.52
C PHE A 101 2.00 9.44 3.26
N VAL A 102 0.71 9.51 2.94
CA VAL A 102 -0.24 10.53 3.43
C VAL A 102 -1.52 9.85 3.90
N VAL A 103 -2.11 10.37 4.97
CA VAL A 103 -3.41 9.89 5.46
C VAL A 103 -4.54 10.56 4.70
N LYS A 104 -5.59 9.82 4.31
CA LYS A 104 -6.71 10.33 3.51
C LYS A 104 -7.54 11.40 4.23
N ASP A 105 -7.49 11.46 5.56
CA ASP A 105 -8.15 12.48 6.38
C ASP A 105 -7.29 13.76 6.60
N SER A 106 -6.11 13.82 5.98
CA SER A 106 -5.28 15.03 5.99
C SER A 106 -6.02 16.20 5.30
N PRO A 107 -5.84 17.43 5.79
CA PRO A 107 -6.38 18.61 5.13
C PRO A 107 -5.98 18.68 3.64
N PRO A 108 -6.87 19.12 2.73
CA PRO A 108 -6.59 19.23 1.29
C PRO A 108 -5.29 19.94 0.97
N GLU A 109 -4.99 21.02 1.68
CA GLU A 109 -3.77 21.84 1.48
C GLU A 109 -2.51 21.05 1.81
N GLN A 110 -2.57 20.13 2.80
CA GLN A 110 -1.44 19.27 3.16
C GLN A 110 -1.19 18.21 2.09
N LEU A 111 -2.26 17.63 1.52
CA LEU A 111 -2.13 16.70 0.40
C LEU A 111 -1.55 17.39 -0.82
N ALA A 112 -2.04 18.59 -1.18
CA ALA A 112 -1.52 19.36 -2.30
C ALA A 112 -0.03 19.72 -2.10
N ALA A 113 0.36 20.15 -0.90
CA ALA A 113 1.75 20.43 -0.56
C ALA A 113 2.64 19.16 -0.65
N ALA A 114 2.14 18.01 -0.20
CA ALA A 114 2.84 16.74 -0.30
C ALA A 114 3.06 16.32 -1.76
N ILE A 115 2.06 16.49 -2.62
CA ILE A 115 2.15 16.19 -4.06
C ILE A 115 3.23 17.07 -4.71
N ARG A 116 3.25 18.39 -4.45
CA ARG A 116 4.26 19.32 -5.00
C ARG A 116 5.68 18.93 -4.60
N ARG A 117 5.88 18.60 -3.32
CA ARG A 117 7.18 18.16 -2.82
C ARG A 117 7.62 16.83 -3.44
N VAL A 118 6.71 15.88 -3.58
CA VAL A 118 7.00 14.61 -4.26
C VAL A 118 7.34 14.84 -5.73
N ALA A 119 6.58 15.68 -6.44
CA ALA A 119 6.87 16.05 -7.82
C ALA A 119 8.26 16.71 -7.96
N ALA A 120 8.70 17.49 -6.96
CA ALA A 120 10.04 18.08 -6.89
C ALA A 120 11.16 17.07 -6.55
N GLY A 121 10.81 15.80 -6.24
CA GLY A 121 11.77 14.73 -5.92
C GLY A 121 12.04 14.50 -4.45
N GLU A 122 11.29 15.15 -3.57
CA GLU A 122 11.42 14.93 -2.14
C GLU A 122 10.68 13.65 -1.72
N ARG A 123 11.07 13.10 -0.56
CA ARG A 123 10.28 12.11 0.15
C ARG A 123 9.42 12.78 1.21
N VAL A 124 8.13 12.45 1.23
CA VAL A 124 7.16 13.07 2.13
C VAL A 124 6.49 12.00 2.99
N VAL A 125 6.70 12.10 4.30
CA VAL A 125 6.06 11.25 5.30
C VAL A 125 5.62 12.14 6.45
N ASP A 126 4.43 11.89 6.98
CA ASP A 126 3.99 12.54 8.21
C ASP A 126 4.96 12.20 9.36
N PRO A 127 5.48 13.20 10.10
CA PRO A 127 6.44 12.97 11.18
C PRO A 127 5.92 12.09 12.31
N ALA A 128 4.62 12.17 12.64
CA ALA A 128 4.02 11.34 13.68
C ALA A 128 3.98 9.86 13.24
N LEU A 129 3.60 9.59 11.99
CA LEU A 129 3.62 8.24 11.40
C LEU A 129 5.05 7.69 11.31
N ALA A 130 6.02 8.53 10.97
CA ALA A 130 7.43 8.13 10.95
C ALA A 130 7.92 7.72 12.34
N ALA A 131 7.62 8.50 13.37
CA ALA A 131 7.97 8.20 14.75
C ALA A 131 7.31 6.90 15.26
N GLU A 132 6.03 6.69 14.96
CA GLU A 132 5.30 5.49 15.31
C GLU A 132 5.83 4.25 14.59
N SER A 133 6.18 4.36 13.31
CA SER A 133 6.79 3.28 12.53
C SER A 133 8.16 2.86 13.09
N LEU A 134 8.95 3.82 13.57
CA LEU A 134 10.22 3.53 14.24
C LEU A 134 10.01 2.81 15.57
N ALA A 135 9.02 3.23 16.36
CA ALA A 135 8.71 2.62 17.67
C ALA A 135 8.17 1.18 17.53
N THR A 136 7.42 0.88 16.47
CA THR A 136 6.81 -0.44 16.26
C THR A 136 7.82 -1.49 15.79
N GLY A 137 8.97 -1.08 15.25
CA GLY A 137 10.00 -1.99 14.76
C GLY A 137 9.68 -2.67 13.42
N ALA A 138 10.58 -3.56 12.99
CA ALA A 138 10.40 -4.33 11.76
C ALA A 138 9.43 -5.49 11.96
N SER A 139 8.74 -5.91 10.90
CA SER A 139 7.98 -7.16 10.92
C SER A 139 8.88 -8.35 11.24
N PRO A 140 8.54 -9.21 12.23
CA PRO A 140 9.30 -10.41 12.51
C PRO A 140 9.05 -11.51 11.46
N LEU A 141 8.06 -11.31 10.57
CA LEU A 141 7.63 -12.29 9.59
C LEU A 141 8.51 -12.25 8.34
N THR A 142 8.88 -13.42 7.84
CA THR A 142 9.44 -13.56 6.50
C THR A 142 8.37 -13.35 5.42
N ALA A 143 8.78 -13.11 4.17
CA ALA A 143 7.86 -12.97 3.05
C ALA A 143 6.91 -14.20 2.93
N ARG A 144 7.43 -15.42 3.08
CA ARG A 144 6.62 -16.65 3.00
C ARG A 144 5.64 -16.83 4.16
N GLU A 145 6.04 -16.46 5.37
CA GLU A 145 5.12 -16.48 6.54
C GLU A 145 4.01 -15.46 6.34
N ARG A 146 4.31 -14.29 5.80
CA ARG A 146 3.33 -13.27 5.45
C ARG A 146 2.37 -13.76 4.37
N ASP A 147 2.87 -14.34 3.25
CA ASP A 147 2.02 -14.88 2.18
C ASP A 147 1.01 -15.90 2.73
N VAL A 148 1.48 -16.77 3.63
CA VAL A 148 0.62 -17.79 4.28
C VAL A 148 -0.41 -17.16 5.22
N LEU A 149 -0.04 -16.13 6.01
CA LEU A 149 -1.00 -15.42 6.86
C LEU A 149 -2.03 -14.63 6.04
N VAL A 150 -1.62 -13.99 4.94
CA VAL A 150 -2.53 -13.32 4.00
C VAL A 150 -3.55 -14.32 3.43
N ALA A 151 -3.10 -15.50 2.99
CA ALA A 151 -3.98 -16.54 2.50
C ALA A 151 -4.91 -17.11 3.59
N ALA A 152 -4.56 -16.96 4.87
CA ALA A 152 -5.33 -17.43 6.01
C ALA A 152 -6.39 -16.43 6.52
N LYS A 153 -6.41 -15.17 6.03
CA LYS A 153 -7.29 -14.09 6.51
C LYS A 153 -8.77 -14.47 6.53
N GLU A 154 -9.26 -15.09 5.47
CA GLU A 154 -10.67 -15.42 5.26
C GLU A 154 -11.07 -16.76 5.89
N GLY A 155 -10.26 -17.30 6.79
CA GLY A 155 -10.55 -18.57 7.44
C GLY A 155 -10.22 -19.80 6.58
N ALA A 156 -9.49 -19.64 5.49
CA ALA A 156 -9.10 -20.71 4.59
C ALA A 156 -8.44 -21.89 5.33
N THR A 157 -8.75 -23.10 4.92
CA THR A 157 -8.14 -24.33 5.44
C THR A 157 -6.67 -24.45 5.02
N VAL A 158 -5.90 -25.27 5.71
CA VAL A 158 -4.49 -25.52 5.34
C VAL A 158 -4.39 -26.06 3.91
N SER A 159 -5.35 -26.89 3.48
CA SER A 159 -5.38 -27.43 2.11
C SER A 159 -5.63 -26.35 1.06
N GLU A 160 -6.56 -25.43 1.31
CA GLU A 160 -6.85 -24.30 0.40
C GLU A 160 -5.66 -23.34 0.29
N ILE A 161 -5.01 -23.03 1.42
CA ILE A 161 -3.78 -22.22 1.45
C ILE A 161 -2.67 -22.90 0.64
N ALA A 162 -2.48 -24.21 0.83
CA ALA A 162 -1.49 -25.01 0.11
C ALA A 162 -1.74 -24.97 -1.41
N GLY A 163 -2.99 -25.14 -1.84
CA GLY A 163 -3.36 -25.03 -3.25
C GLY A 163 -3.13 -23.62 -3.80
N LYS A 164 -3.56 -22.57 -3.09
CA LYS A 164 -3.40 -21.15 -3.52
C LYS A 164 -1.95 -20.74 -3.66
N LEU A 165 -1.05 -21.23 -2.80
CA LEU A 165 0.36 -20.83 -2.76
C LEU A 165 1.30 -21.83 -3.44
N PHE A 166 0.77 -22.91 -4.02
CA PHE A 166 1.55 -24.02 -4.61
C PHE A 166 2.56 -24.63 -3.63
N LEU A 167 2.10 -24.89 -2.39
CA LEU A 167 2.89 -25.47 -1.30
C LEU A 167 2.32 -26.82 -0.85
N SER A 168 3.11 -27.62 -0.12
CA SER A 168 2.56 -28.76 0.61
C SER A 168 1.84 -28.30 1.88
N GLU A 169 0.82 -29.07 2.35
CA GLU A 169 0.15 -28.77 3.61
C GLU A 169 1.11 -28.76 4.80
N GLY A 170 2.13 -29.63 4.80
CA GLY A 170 3.17 -29.66 5.84
C GLY A 170 3.97 -28.35 5.87
N THR A 171 4.30 -27.82 4.70
CA THR A 171 5.00 -26.53 4.57
C THR A 171 4.13 -25.37 5.08
N VAL A 172 2.84 -25.36 4.75
CA VAL A 172 1.89 -24.36 5.26
C VAL A 172 1.79 -24.43 6.78
N ARG A 173 1.65 -25.63 7.37
CA ARG A 173 1.63 -25.78 8.85
C ARG A 173 2.89 -25.26 9.51
N ASN A 174 4.06 -25.49 8.90
CA ASN A 174 5.35 -25.01 9.42
C ASN A 174 5.39 -23.47 9.40
N TYR A 175 4.99 -22.82 8.29
CA TYR A 175 4.95 -21.36 8.21
C TYR A 175 3.93 -20.74 9.18
N LEU A 176 2.73 -21.34 9.33
CA LEU A 176 1.75 -20.89 10.34
C LEU A 176 2.31 -20.99 11.76
N SER A 177 2.94 -22.12 12.11
CA SER A 177 3.54 -22.31 13.43
C SER A 177 4.66 -21.31 13.69
N ALA A 178 5.53 -21.08 12.72
CA ALA A 178 6.60 -20.09 12.82
C ALA A 178 6.05 -18.66 12.97
N ALA A 179 5.03 -18.31 12.21
CA ALA A 179 4.37 -17.00 12.29
C ALA A 179 3.72 -16.77 13.67
N ILE A 180 2.99 -17.78 14.20
CA ILE A 180 2.39 -17.74 15.54
C ILE A 180 3.47 -17.54 16.62
N ALA A 181 4.57 -18.29 16.53
CA ALA A 181 5.68 -18.16 17.48
C ALA A 181 6.34 -16.77 17.41
N LYS A 182 6.61 -16.25 16.22
CA LYS A 182 7.24 -14.94 16.01
C LYS A 182 6.36 -13.77 16.45
N THR A 183 5.04 -13.90 16.29
CA THR A 183 4.07 -12.88 16.72
C THR A 183 3.73 -12.99 18.21
N GLY A 184 4.14 -14.07 18.89
CA GLY A 184 3.82 -14.31 20.30
C GLY A 184 2.34 -14.54 20.56
N THR A 185 1.57 -14.97 19.54
CA THR A 185 0.14 -15.22 19.63
C THR A 185 -0.17 -16.68 19.93
N ARG A 186 -1.44 -17.01 20.26
CA ARG A 186 -1.85 -18.36 20.65
C ARG A 186 -2.33 -19.21 19.46
N ASN A 187 -2.79 -18.56 18.41
CA ASN A 187 -3.34 -19.24 17.24
C ASN A 187 -3.22 -18.37 15.97
N ARG A 188 -3.54 -18.97 14.80
CA ARG A 188 -3.41 -18.30 13.51
C ARG A 188 -4.31 -17.07 13.37
N SER A 189 -5.52 -17.10 13.95
CA SER A 189 -6.44 -15.96 13.84
C SER A 189 -5.94 -14.75 14.62
N GLU A 190 -5.36 -14.97 15.80
CA GLU A 190 -4.69 -13.91 16.55
C GLU A 190 -3.43 -13.40 15.83
N ALA A 191 -2.67 -14.29 15.18
CA ALA A 191 -1.49 -13.92 14.41
C ALA A 191 -1.87 -13.05 13.20
N VAL A 192 -2.93 -13.42 12.48
CA VAL A 192 -3.46 -12.61 11.36
C VAL A 192 -3.90 -11.24 11.87
N ARG A 193 -4.74 -11.17 12.90
CA ARG A 193 -5.24 -9.92 13.45
C ARG A 193 -4.11 -9.01 13.92
N LEU A 194 -3.16 -9.51 14.70
CA LEU A 194 -2.02 -8.73 15.17
C LEU A 194 -1.16 -8.23 14.00
N ALA A 195 -0.94 -9.10 13.00
CA ALA A 195 -0.13 -8.73 11.84
C ALA A 195 -0.82 -7.66 10.97
N GLU A 196 -2.16 -7.67 10.88
CA GLU A 196 -2.94 -6.60 10.26
C GLU A 196 -2.86 -5.29 11.05
N GLU A 197 -3.11 -5.34 12.38
CA GLU A 197 -3.04 -4.17 13.26
C GLU A 197 -1.65 -3.49 13.21
N ARG A 198 -0.60 -4.29 13.02
CA ARG A 198 0.78 -3.81 12.90
C ARG A 198 1.20 -3.45 11.47
N GLY A 199 0.33 -3.66 10.49
CA GLY A 199 0.63 -3.44 9.07
C GLY A 199 1.76 -4.36 8.53
N TRP A 200 1.89 -5.57 9.07
CA TRP A 200 2.84 -6.58 8.61
C TRP A 200 2.31 -7.40 7.43
N LEU A 201 0.97 -7.38 7.21
CA LEU A 201 0.27 -8.04 6.09
C LEU A 201 -0.13 -7.05 5.03
#